data_1b450977d88d01070227c1361d7bec3d
#
_entry.id   1b450977d88d01070227c1361d7bec3d
#
_cell.length_a   1.000
_cell.length_b   1.000
_cell.length_c   1.000
_cell.angle_alpha   90.00
_cell.angle_beta   90.00
_cell.angle_gamma   90.00
#
_symmetry.space_group_name_H-M   'P 1'
#
loop_
_entity.id
_entity.type
_entity.pdbx_description
1 polymer ?
#
loop_
_entity_poly.entity_id
_entity_poly.type
_entity_poly.pdbx_seq_one_letter_code
_entity_poly.pdbx_strand_id
1 'polypeptide(L)' 'MKTLVIIPAYNEEESILRVVRNLENADIDCDYIVINDCSKDSTGKILDDNNINHVDLPVNLGLTGAVQTGYKYAYYNNY' A
#
# COMPACT_ATOMS: atom_id res chain seq x y z
N MET A 1 16.59 12.45 5.08
CA MET A 1 15.29 12.57 4.37
C MET A 1 14.56 11.24 4.41
N LYS A 2 13.29 11.25 4.75
CA LYS A 2 12.50 10.01 4.73
C LYS A 2 11.94 9.76 3.34
N THR A 3 12.01 8.52 2.91
CA THR A 3 11.44 8.06 1.64
C THR A 3 10.23 7.18 1.93
N LEU A 4 9.12 7.47 1.27
CA LEU A 4 7.91 6.66 1.34
C LEU A 4 7.63 6.03 -0.02
N VAL A 5 7.49 4.71 -0.03
CA VAL A 5 7.07 3.99 -1.23
C VAL A 5 5.56 3.80 -1.17
N ILE A 6 4.86 4.25 -2.19
CA ILE A 6 3.40 4.13 -2.30
C ILE A 6 3.10 2.94 -3.20
N ILE A 7 2.37 1.97 -2.67
CA ILE A 7 2.05 0.71 -3.36
C ILE A 7 0.54 0.66 -3.59
N PRO A 8 0.05 1.06 -4.77
CA PRO A 8 -1.36 0.88 -5.08
C PRO A 8 -1.67 -0.60 -5.32
N ALA A 9 -2.79 -1.08 -4.77
CA ALA A 9 -3.19 -2.48 -4.90
C ALA A 9 -4.69 -2.57 -5.17
N TYR A 10 -5.04 -3.37 -6.17
CA TYR A 10 -6.42 -3.71 -6.48
C TYR A 10 -6.49 -5.16 -6.93
N ASN A 11 -7.15 -6.00 -6.13
CA ASN A 11 -7.28 -7.44 -6.40
C ASN A 11 -5.93 -8.12 -6.63
N GLU A 12 -4.99 -7.90 -5.69
CA GLU A 12 -3.61 -8.39 -5.76
C GLU A 12 -3.35 -9.51 -4.75
N GLU A 13 -4.37 -10.30 -4.39
CA GLU A 13 -4.24 -11.31 -3.33
C GLU A 13 -3.11 -12.31 -3.58
N GLU A 14 -2.81 -12.62 -4.86
CA GLU A 14 -1.76 -13.59 -5.20
C GLU A 14 -0.35 -13.03 -5.09
N SER A 15 -0.18 -11.72 -5.12
CA SER A 15 1.14 -11.09 -5.25
C SER A 15 1.47 -10.08 -4.17
N ILE A 16 0.46 -9.52 -3.47
CA ILE A 16 0.69 -8.37 -2.58
C ILE A 16 1.68 -8.70 -1.45
N LEU A 17 1.55 -9.87 -0.83
CA LEU A 17 2.44 -10.25 0.26
C LEU A 17 3.88 -10.38 -0.22
N ARG A 18 4.08 -10.99 -1.39
CA ARG A 18 5.42 -11.12 -1.99
C ARG A 18 6.04 -9.76 -2.28
N VAL A 19 5.25 -8.83 -2.85
CA VAL A 19 5.73 -7.48 -3.16
C VAL A 19 6.19 -6.77 -1.89
N VAL A 20 5.38 -6.81 -0.83
CA VAL A 20 5.71 -6.17 0.43
C VAL A 20 6.93 -6.81 1.08
N ARG A 21 7.00 -8.15 1.11
CA ARG A 21 8.16 -8.86 1.71
C ARG A 21 9.44 -8.58 0.94
N ASN A 22 9.37 -8.52 -0.39
CA ASN A 22 10.54 -8.17 -1.20
C ASN A 22 11.04 -6.77 -0.88
N LEU A 23 10.13 -5.82 -0.69
CA LEU A 23 10.49 -4.45 -0.32
C LEU A 23 11.12 -4.39 1.07
N GLU A 24 10.53 -5.10 2.04
CA GLU A 24 11.06 -5.15 3.41
C GLU A 24 12.45 -5.77 3.47
N ASN A 25 12.73 -6.74 2.61
CA ASN A 25 14.01 -7.44 2.55
C ASN A 25 15.03 -6.72 1.66
N ALA A 26 14.63 -5.68 0.93
CA ALA A 26 15.57 -4.90 0.12
C ALA A 26 16.47 -4.06 1.03
N ASP A 27 17.71 -3.89 0.62
CA ASP A 27 18.70 -3.08 1.36
C ASP A 27 18.47 -1.59 1.06
N ILE A 28 17.26 -1.11 1.33
CA ILE A 28 16.86 0.27 1.08
C ILE A 28 16.21 0.81 2.35
N ASP A 29 16.68 1.97 2.81
CA ASP A 29 16.11 2.65 3.97
C ASP A 29 14.89 3.45 3.52
N CYS A 30 13.72 2.82 3.55
CA CYS A 30 12.47 3.46 3.19
C CYS A 30 11.30 2.89 4.00
N ASP A 31 10.27 3.72 4.13
CA ASP A 31 8.97 3.28 4.63
C ASP A 31 8.07 2.97 3.44
N TYR A 32 6.94 2.30 3.68
CA TYR A 32 5.97 2.05 2.63
C TYR A 32 4.56 2.16 3.16
N ILE A 33 3.62 2.39 2.26
CA ILE A 33 2.18 2.34 2.52
C ILE A 33 1.50 1.65 1.34
N VAL A 34 0.65 0.68 1.62
CA VAL A 34 -0.18 0.04 0.60
C VAL A 34 -1.51 0.78 0.56
N ILE A 35 -1.93 1.20 -0.62
CA ILE A 35 -3.26 1.78 -0.83
C ILE A 35 -4.14 0.71 -1.45
N ASN A 36 -4.99 0.11 -0.64
CA ASN A 36 -5.93 -0.92 -1.08
C ASN A 36 -7.14 -0.24 -1.71
N ASP A 37 -7.23 -0.28 -3.04
CA ASP A 37 -8.22 0.46 -3.83
C ASP A 37 -9.54 -0.30 -3.91
N CYS A 38 -10.13 -0.56 -2.75
CA CYS A 38 -11.42 -1.27 -2.61
C CYS A 38 -11.38 -2.66 -3.26
N SER A 39 -10.35 -3.44 -2.95
CA SER A 39 -10.21 -4.81 -3.47
C SER A 39 -11.39 -5.66 -3.06
N LYS A 40 -11.88 -6.50 -3.99
CA LYS A 40 -13.01 -7.40 -3.78
C LYS A 40 -12.57 -8.82 -3.45
N ASP A 41 -11.27 -9.10 -3.55
CA ASP A 41 -10.68 -10.38 -3.20
C ASP A 41 -10.13 -10.35 -1.77
N SER A 42 -9.21 -11.25 -1.45
CA SER A 42 -8.62 -11.34 -0.11
C SER A 42 -7.45 -10.38 0.14
N THR A 43 -7.20 -9.41 -0.75
CA THR A 43 -6.08 -8.46 -0.60
C THR A 43 -6.13 -7.77 0.77
N GLY A 44 -7.28 -7.18 1.12
CA GLY A 44 -7.43 -6.47 2.41
C GLY A 44 -7.20 -7.38 3.60
N LYS A 45 -7.74 -8.60 3.55
CA LYS A 45 -7.55 -9.58 4.63
C LYS A 45 -6.08 -9.96 4.80
N ILE A 46 -5.36 -10.16 3.70
CA ILE A 46 -3.93 -10.49 3.74
C ILE A 46 -3.15 -9.35 4.39
N LEU A 47 -3.47 -8.11 4.04
CA LEU A 47 -2.81 -6.93 4.63
C LEU A 47 -3.05 -6.86 6.14
N ASP A 48 -4.30 -7.07 6.57
CA ASP A 48 -4.64 -7.06 8.00
C ASP A 48 -3.97 -8.20 8.76
N ASP A 49 -4.05 -9.43 8.23
CA ASP A 49 -3.52 -10.63 8.89
C ASP A 49 -2.00 -10.57 9.06
N ASN A 50 -1.31 -9.85 8.20
CA ASN A 50 0.15 -9.75 8.22
C ASN A 50 0.66 -8.42 8.81
N ASN A 51 -0.23 -7.62 9.39
CA ASN A 51 0.11 -6.32 10.01
C ASN A 51 0.85 -5.39 9.05
N ILE A 52 0.45 -5.39 7.79
CA ILE A 52 1.04 -4.54 6.77
C ILE A 52 0.38 -3.17 6.82
N ASN A 53 1.20 -2.12 6.86
CA ASN A 53 0.70 -0.74 6.90
C ASN A 53 -0.04 -0.42 5.59
N HIS A 54 -1.33 -0.11 5.70
CA HIS A 54 -2.15 0.13 4.51
C HIS A 54 -3.33 1.05 4.81
N VAL A 55 -3.89 1.62 3.75
CA VAL A 55 -5.13 2.39 3.76
C VAL A 55 -6.14 1.65 2.88
N ASP A 56 -7.34 1.39 3.41
CA ASP A 56 -8.44 0.79 2.64
C ASP A 56 -9.35 1.88 2.13
N LEU A 57 -9.47 2.00 0.81
CA LEU A 57 -10.39 2.95 0.20
C LEU A 57 -11.81 2.34 0.17
N PRO A 58 -12.84 3.14 0.50
CA PRO A 58 -14.23 2.64 0.53
C PRO A 58 -14.82 2.44 -0.86
N VAL A 59 -14.20 3.03 -1.89
CA VAL A 59 -14.62 2.89 -3.29
C VAL A 59 -13.37 2.75 -4.15
N ASN A 60 -13.53 2.15 -5.33
CA ASN A 60 -12.44 2.03 -6.29
C ASN A 60 -12.23 3.40 -6.96
N LEU A 61 -11.06 3.99 -6.74
CA LEU A 61 -10.68 5.30 -7.33
C LEU A 61 -9.79 5.15 -8.55
N GLY A 62 -9.38 3.93 -8.89
CA GLY A 62 -8.43 3.69 -9.95
C GLY A 62 -7.00 4.03 -9.53
N LEU A 63 -6.04 3.77 -10.43
CA LEU A 63 -4.61 3.95 -10.13
C LEU A 63 -4.29 5.39 -9.74
N THR A 64 -4.79 6.37 -10.48
CA THR A 64 -4.53 7.79 -10.21
C THR A 64 -5.04 8.20 -8.83
N GLY A 65 -6.28 7.79 -8.48
CA GLY A 65 -6.85 8.12 -7.18
C GLY A 65 -6.11 7.45 -6.02
N ALA A 66 -5.66 6.20 -6.21
CA ALA A 66 -4.87 5.49 -5.21
C ALA A 66 -3.52 6.18 -4.97
N VAL A 67 -2.84 6.61 -6.04
CA VAL A 67 -1.57 7.33 -5.93
C VAL A 67 -1.77 8.67 -5.23
N GLN A 68 -2.83 9.42 -5.57
CA GLN A 68 -3.15 10.68 -4.91
C GLN A 68 -3.42 10.48 -3.42
N THR A 69 -4.09 9.39 -3.04
CA THR A 69 -4.30 9.04 -1.63
C THR A 69 -2.96 8.82 -0.93
N GLY A 70 -2.03 8.13 -1.58
CA GLY A 70 -0.68 7.94 -1.06
C GLY A 70 0.06 9.26 -0.85
N TYR A 71 -0.07 10.21 -1.77
CA TYR A 71 0.52 11.54 -1.61
C TYR A 71 -0.06 12.29 -0.43
N LYS A 72 -1.37 12.22 -0.20
CA LYS A 72 -2.00 12.82 0.97
C LYS A 72 -1.48 12.19 2.26
N TYR A 73 -1.37 10.86 2.28
CA TYR A 73 -0.80 10.15 3.41
C TYR A 73 0.63 10.64 3.70
N ALA A 74 1.44 10.76 2.65
CA ALA A 74 2.81 11.25 2.78
C ALA A 74 2.85 12.66 3.36
N TYR A 75 2.01 13.54 2.86
CA TYR A 75 1.93 14.93 3.34
C TYR A 75 1.58 15.00 4.83
N TYR A 76 0.54 14.26 5.25
CA TYR A 76 0.08 14.30 6.65
C TYR A 76 1.03 13.57 7.60
N ASN A 77 1.93 12.74 7.11
CA ASN A 77 2.89 11.99 7.92
C ASN A 77 4.33 12.49 7.74
N ASN A 78 4.51 13.69 7.23
CA ASN A 78 5.81 14.38 7.16
C ASN A 78 6.85 13.70 6.26
N TYR A 79 6.41 13.19 5.13
CA TYR A 79 7.32 12.69 4.11
C TYR A 79 7.65 13.74 3.07
#